data_8823638d56ddc79214ae26cb79e33a95
#
_entry.id   8823638d56ddc79214ae26cb79e33a95
#
_cell.length_a   1.000
_cell.length_b   1.000
_cell.length_c   1.000
_cell.angle_alpha   90.00
_cell.angle_beta   90.00
_cell.angle_gamma   90.00
#
_symmetry.space_group_name_H-M   'P 1'
#
loop_
_entity.id
_entity.type
_entity.pdbx_description
1 polymer ?
#
loop_
_entity_poly.entity_id
_entity_poly.type
_entity_poly.pdbx_seq_one_letter_code
_entity_poly.pdbx_strand_id
1 'polypeptide(L)'
;MSKVESEGATTGDIIGIAGMKEVQIGETIADSSCPEPLPVIEIDEPTLSIHFSSNTSPFAGREGEYVTSRQVRDRLFRETRSNVSLRVEETDTQDTFKVSGRGELHLTILIETMRREGYEFSISRPEVLIKNIDGVPHEPEEFVILDIDESHMGAVMEAMGQRKATMQNMNQGENTARLEFVIPTRGLFGFRSEFLTLTKGTGIINRNFHNFIPHCGEIAQRTNGALIAMENGKSTGFSLFNLQERGSMFVGAGEELYTGMIVGSNKKDNDLVVNLCKEKKLSNMRASGSDVNIILTPPVIMSLEQILGFLNEDELAEITPKSIRLRKKILNENDRKRYGKTRNSIPVSVS
;
A
#
# COMPACT_ATOMS: atom_id res chain seq x y z
N MET A 1 -4.45 29.66 -18.19
CA MET A 1 -3.76 30.92 -17.84
C MET A 1 -2.57 31.06 -18.75
N SER A 2 -2.49 32.15 -19.51
CA SER A 2 -1.33 32.47 -20.35
C SER A 2 -0.22 33.06 -19.48
N LYS A 3 1.01 32.55 -19.63
CA LYS A 3 2.19 33.17 -19.02
C LYS A 3 2.58 34.38 -19.88
N VAL A 4 2.73 35.51 -19.25
CA VAL A 4 3.16 36.77 -19.91
C VAL A 4 4.49 37.17 -19.25
N GLU A 5 5.49 37.47 -20.03
CA GLU A 5 6.74 38.02 -19.53
C GLU A 5 6.49 39.44 -18.99
N SER A 6 6.98 39.69 -17.78
CA SER A 6 6.85 40.98 -17.12
C SER A 6 8.20 41.47 -16.64
N GLU A 7 8.48 42.79 -16.83
CA GLU A 7 9.72 43.44 -16.37
C GLU A 7 9.72 43.79 -14.89
N GLY A 8 8.58 43.63 -14.20
CA GLY A 8 8.47 43.91 -12.79
C GLY A 8 7.21 43.31 -12.16
N ALA A 9 7.21 43.19 -10.83
CA ALA A 9 6.11 42.71 -10.03
C ALA A 9 5.90 43.64 -8.80
N THR A 10 4.67 43.72 -8.33
CA THR A 10 4.31 44.49 -7.13
C THR A 10 3.90 43.58 -6.00
N THR A 11 3.87 44.10 -4.78
CA THR A 11 3.46 43.39 -3.59
C THR A 11 2.06 42.77 -3.78
N GLY A 12 1.94 41.46 -3.58
CA GLY A 12 0.72 40.70 -3.77
C GLY A 12 0.63 39.93 -5.10
N ASP A 13 1.57 40.14 -6.03
CA ASP A 13 1.63 39.40 -7.30
C ASP A 13 2.19 38.01 -7.12
N ILE A 14 1.64 37.05 -7.87
CA ILE A 14 2.16 35.69 -7.99
C ILE A 14 2.93 35.61 -9.30
N ILE A 15 4.25 35.41 -9.19
CA ILE A 15 5.16 35.44 -10.33
C ILE A 15 5.93 34.11 -10.47
N GLY A 16 6.38 33.81 -11.69
CA GLY A 16 7.31 32.73 -11.98
C GLY A 16 8.69 33.30 -12.24
N ILE A 17 9.71 32.83 -11.53
CA ILE A 17 11.10 33.25 -11.71
C ILE A 17 11.86 32.11 -12.41
N ALA A 18 12.57 32.41 -13.49
CA ALA A 18 13.41 31.47 -14.20
C ALA A 18 14.90 31.76 -13.94
N GLY A 19 15.76 30.76 -14.13
CA GLY A 19 17.21 30.89 -14.04
C GLY A 19 17.84 30.52 -12.70
N MET A 20 17.05 30.18 -11.69
CA MET A 20 17.54 29.66 -10.41
C MET A 20 17.75 28.13 -10.50
N LYS A 21 18.92 27.65 -10.07
CA LYS A 21 19.26 26.22 -10.16
C LYS A 21 18.77 25.40 -8.97
N GLU A 22 18.76 25.96 -7.78
CA GLU A 22 18.52 25.25 -6.51
C GLU A 22 17.67 26.11 -5.59
N VAL A 23 16.35 26.12 -5.79
CA VAL A 23 15.39 26.76 -4.89
C VAL A 23 14.39 25.73 -4.42
N GLN A 24 14.22 25.63 -3.12
CA GLN A 24 13.24 24.74 -2.48
C GLN A 24 11.95 25.51 -2.14
N ILE A 25 10.86 24.78 -2.03
CA ILE A 25 9.57 25.35 -1.59
C ILE A 25 9.70 25.81 -0.13
N GLY A 26 9.26 27.04 0.15
CA GLY A 26 9.38 27.66 1.47
C GLY A 26 10.61 28.53 1.64
N GLU A 27 11.55 28.54 0.68
CA GLU A 27 12.69 29.47 0.71
C GLU A 27 12.29 30.86 0.28
N THR A 28 12.90 31.87 0.92
CA THR A 28 12.69 33.27 0.58
C THR A 28 13.75 33.72 -0.41
N ILE A 29 13.31 34.36 -1.49
CA ILE A 29 14.17 35.04 -2.44
C ILE A 29 14.18 36.52 -2.05
N ALA A 30 15.33 36.99 -1.57
CA ALA A 30 15.51 38.34 -1.10
C ALA A 30 16.57 39.10 -1.92
N ASP A 31 16.57 40.42 -1.83
CA ASP A 31 17.63 41.26 -2.35
C ASP A 31 18.94 41.00 -1.61
N SER A 32 20.04 40.84 -2.38
CA SER A 32 21.36 40.57 -1.80
C SER A 32 21.89 41.67 -0.86
N SER A 33 21.36 42.87 -0.99
CA SER A 33 21.71 44.00 -0.12
C SER A 33 20.93 44.01 1.20
N CYS A 34 19.78 43.32 1.27
CA CYS A 34 18.94 43.19 2.46
C CYS A 34 18.33 41.79 2.55
N PRO A 35 19.12 40.78 2.92
CA PRO A 35 18.65 39.38 2.95
C PRO A 35 17.80 39.09 4.20
N GLU A 36 16.56 39.54 4.20
CA GLU A 36 15.60 39.27 5.31
C GLU A 36 14.72 38.06 4.91
N PRO A 37 14.92 36.87 5.54
CA PRO A 37 14.08 35.72 5.26
C PRO A 37 12.71 35.86 5.94
N LEU A 38 11.65 35.44 5.24
CA LEU A 38 10.35 35.24 5.86
C LEU A 38 10.37 33.99 6.76
N PRO A 39 9.50 33.89 7.77
CA PRO A 39 9.37 32.69 8.59
C PRO A 39 9.12 31.47 7.71
N VAL A 40 9.87 30.40 7.93
CA VAL A 40 9.72 29.14 7.21
C VAL A 40 8.40 28.50 7.62
N ILE A 41 7.61 28.04 6.64
CA ILE A 41 6.40 27.28 6.90
C ILE A 41 6.81 25.89 7.35
N GLU A 42 6.49 25.54 8.59
CA GLU A 42 6.70 24.18 9.10
C GLU A 42 5.81 23.21 8.34
N ILE A 43 6.42 22.15 7.82
CA ILE A 43 5.75 21.10 7.08
C ILE A 43 5.85 19.83 7.91
N ASP A 44 4.70 19.14 8.10
CA ASP A 44 4.67 17.88 8.83
C ASP A 44 5.66 16.88 8.25
N GLU A 45 6.40 16.24 9.13
CA GLU A 45 7.35 15.20 8.76
C GLU A 45 6.65 13.96 8.18
N PRO A 46 7.32 13.22 7.30
CA PRO A 46 6.82 11.93 6.85
C PRO A 46 6.58 10.97 8.03
N THR A 47 5.50 10.21 7.97
CA THR A 47 5.16 9.19 8.99
C THR A 47 5.24 7.78 8.45
N LEU A 48 5.16 7.61 7.14
CA LEU A 48 5.16 6.33 6.43
C LEU A 48 6.23 6.26 5.35
N SER A 49 6.73 5.07 5.09
CA SER A 49 7.60 4.79 3.95
C SER A 49 7.15 3.55 3.18
N ILE A 50 7.42 3.54 1.87
CA ILE A 50 7.24 2.40 0.97
C ILE A 50 8.53 2.24 0.18
N HIS A 51 8.97 0.99 -0.03
CA HIS A 51 10.08 0.71 -0.92
C HIS A 51 9.59 0.55 -2.35
N PHE A 52 10.18 1.31 -3.26
CA PHE A 52 9.98 1.23 -4.71
C PHE A 52 11.17 0.50 -5.32
N SER A 53 10.92 -0.44 -6.19
CA SER A 53 11.97 -1.17 -6.92
C SER A 53 11.55 -1.43 -8.36
N SER A 54 12.53 -1.72 -9.23
CA SER A 54 12.21 -2.20 -10.57
C SER A 54 11.39 -3.50 -10.50
N ASN A 55 10.48 -3.71 -11.45
CA ASN A 55 9.73 -4.95 -11.53
C ASN A 55 10.64 -6.08 -12.03
N THR A 56 10.80 -7.12 -11.22
CA THR A 56 11.62 -8.31 -11.51
C THR A 56 10.79 -9.57 -11.72
N SER A 57 9.48 -9.42 -11.94
CA SER A 57 8.58 -10.56 -12.18
C SER A 57 8.78 -11.16 -13.57
N PRO A 58 8.28 -12.39 -13.82
CA PRO A 58 8.26 -12.97 -15.16
C PRO A 58 7.48 -12.16 -16.21
N PHE A 59 6.64 -11.23 -15.77
CA PHE A 59 5.86 -10.35 -16.66
C PHE A 59 6.45 -8.95 -16.80
N ALA A 60 7.63 -8.70 -16.24
CA ALA A 60 8.29 -7.40 -16.30
C ALA A 60 8.50 -6.94 -17.76
N GLY A 61 8.24 -5.64 -18.01
CA GLY A 61 8.41 -5.00 -19.30
C GLY A 61 7.34 -5.32 -20.36
N ARG A 62 6.25 -6.01 -19.99
CA ARG A 62 5.18 -6.30 -20.94
C ARG A 62 4.16 -5.18 -21.10
N GLU A 63 4.01 -4.34 -20.11
CA GLU A 63 2.94 -3.34 -20.05
C GLU A 63 3.44 -1.92 -19.85
N GLY A 64 4.59 -1.72 -19.22
CA GLY A 64 5.18 -0.42 -18.94
C GLY A 64 6.08 0.09 -20.06
N GLU A 65 6.09 1.40 -20.26
CA GLU A 65 7.05 2.10 -21.13
C GLU A 65 8.37 2.38 -20.38
N TYR A 66 8.27 2.76 -19.10
CA TYR A 66 9.39 3.09 -18.24
C TYR A 66 9.58 1.97 -17.18
N VAL A 67 10.54 1.07 -17.42
CA VAL A 67 10.70 -0.17 -16.64
C VAL A 67 12.02 -0.25 -15.88
N THR A 68 12.97 0.67 -16.18
CA THR A 68 14.31 0.59 -15.60
C THR A 68 14.38 1.30 -14.25
N SER A 69 15.23 0.78 -13.35
CA SER A 69 15.52 1.38 -12.06
C SER A 69 15.91 2.86 -12.16
N ARG A 70 16.74 3.21 -13.15
CA ARG A 70 17.14 4.60 -13.41
C ARG A 70 15.95 5.50 -13.73
N GLN A 71 15.02 5.05 -14.58
CA GLN A 71 13.84 5.84 -14.94
C GLN A 71 12.94 6.07 -13.72
N VAL A 72 12.71 5.03 -12.91
CA VAL A 72 11.95 5.11 -11.65
C VAL A 72 12.63 6.09 -10.69
N ARG A 73 13.95 5.98 -10.51
CA ARG A 73 14.76 6.89 -9.71
C ARG A 73 14.57 8.35 -10.13
N ASP A 74 14.85 8.64 -11.40
CA ASP A 74 14.81 10.01 -11.92
C ASP A 74 13.40 10.62 -11.78
N ARG A 75 12.35 9.80 -11.90
CA ARG A 75 10.97 10.22 -11.67
C ARG A 75 10.68 10.53 -10.21
N LEU A 76 11.12 9.67 -9.28
CA LEU A 76 10.95 9.86 -7.84
C LEU A 76 11.68 11.13 -7.36
N PHE A 77 12.93 11.33 -7.76
CA PHE A 77 13.69 12.54 -7.41
C PHE A 77 13.15 13.82 -8.08
N ARG A 78 12.51 13.71 -9.23
CA ARG A 78 11.81 14.85 -9.83
C ARG A 78 10.59 15.26 -9.00
N GLU A 79 9.86 14.30 -8.40
CA GLU A 79 8.71 14.57 -7.56
C GLU A 79 9.09 15.35 -6.30
N THR A 80 10.25 15.09 -5.69
CA THR A 80 10.68 15.80 -4.47
C THR A 80 10.89 17.30 -4.69
N ARG A 81 11.08 17.74 -5.93
CA ARG A 81 11.22 19.17 -6.24
C ARG A 81 9.93 19.96 -6.10
N SER A 82 8.79 19.31 -6.31
CA SER A 82 7.45 19.92 -6.21
C SER A 82 6.69 19.50 -4.97
N ASN A 83 7.14 18.44 -4.29
CA ASN A 83 6.46 17.84 -3.16
C ASN A 83 7.39 17.78 -1.94
N VAL A 84 7.38 18.84 -1.14
CA VAL A 84 8.25 19.01 0.04
C VAL A 84 8.02 18.00 1.15
N SER A 85 6.85 17.35 1.18
CA SER A 85 6.51 16.33 2.18
C SER A 85 6.98 14.93 1.78
N LEU A 86 7.55 14.80 0.59
CA LEU A 86 8.08 13.54 0.07
C LEU A 86 9.59 13.50 0.26
N ARG A 87 10.09 12.42 0.84
CA ARG A 87 11.53 12.12 0.92
C ARG A 87 11.83 10.87 0.13
N VAL A 88 12.89 10.89 -0.65
CA VAL A 88 13.37 9.74 -1.43
C VAL A 88 14.81 9.48 -1.05
N GLU A 89 15.08 8.26 -0.59
CA GLU A 89 16.39 7.80 -0.15
C GLU A 89 16.79 6.57 -0.97
N GLU A 90 18.03 6.51 -1.40
CA GLU A 90 18.61 5.30 -1.98
C GLU A 90 18.90 4.31 -0.85
N THR A 91 18.59 3.02 -1.07
CA THR A 91 18.91 1.97 -0.11
C THR A 91 20.23 1.28 -0.48
N ASP A 92 20.74 0.44 0.40
CA ASP A 92 21.94 -0.38 0.13
C ASP A 92 21.76 -1.30 -1.10
N THR A 93 20.52 -1.54 -1.51
CA THR A 93 20.20 -2.29 -2.72
C THR A 93 20.05 -1.32 -3.90
N GLN A 94 20.91 -1.43 -4.91
CA GLN A 94 21.03 -0.49 -6.05
C GLN A 94 19.71 -0.17 -6.79
N ASP A 95 18.72 -1.08 -6.74
CA ASP A 95 17.46 -0.97 -7.47
C ASP A 95 16.25 -0.68 -6.58
N THR A 96 16.49 -0.28 -5.32
CA THR A 96 15.41 -0.03 -4.36
C THR A 96 15.53 1.36 -3.75
N PHE A 97 14.43 2.09 -3.74
CA PHE A 97 14.30 3.44 -3.22
C PHE A 97 13.31 3.47 -2.08
N LYS A 98 13.69 4.03 -0.95
CA LYS A 98 12.78 4.27 0.17
C LYS A 98 12.11 5.61 -0.04
N VAL A 99 10.80 5.59 -0.19
CA VAL A 99 9.97 6.77 -0.42
C VAL A 99 9.11 7.00 0.81
N SER A 100 9.32 8.12 1.48
CA SER A 100 8.62 8.48 2.71
C SER A 100 7.66 9.63 2.46
N GLY A 101 6.45 9.54 3.03
CA GLY A 101 5.38 10.52 2.87
C GLY A 101 4.55 10.69 4.14
N ARG A 102 3.68 11.70 4.16
CA ARG A 102 2.84 12.04 5.33
C ARG A 102 1.81 10.97 5.68
N GLY A 103 1.43 10.11 4.74
CA GLY A 103 0.41 9.09 4.95
C GLY A 103 0.16 8.24 3.73
N GLU A 104 -0.68 7.24 3.92
CA GLU A 104 -1.01 6.24 2.90
C GLU A 104 -1.56 6.86 1.59
N LEU A 105 -2.50 7.81 1.71
CA LEU A 105 -3.10 8.48 0.56
C LEU A 105 -2.07 9.25 -0.27
N HIS A 106 -1.12 9.92 0.39
CA HIS A 106 -0.06 10.66 -0.29
C HIS A 106 0.79 9.75 -1.17
N LEU A 107 1.23 8.60 -0.63
CA LEU A 107 2.01 7.61 -1.36
C LEU A 107 1.17 6.91 -2.44
N THR A 108 -0.12 6.65 -2.18
CA THR A 108 -1.05 6.07 -3.16
C THR A 108 -1.24 6.96 -4.38
N ILE A 109 -1.36 8.28 -4.18
CA ILE A 109 -1.47 9.25 -5.28
C ILE A 109 -0.20 9.24 -6.13
N LEU A 110 0.97 9.22 -5.52
CA LEU A 110 2.25 9.12 -6.24
C LEU A 110 2.32 7.84 -7.08
N ILE A 111 2.00 6.69 -6.49
CA ILE A 111 1.99 5.39 -7.18
C ILE A 111 1.04 5.42 -8.38
N GLU A 112 -0.19 5.91 -8.19
CA GLU A 112 -1.18 5.97 -9.27
C GLU A 112 -0.79 6.98 -10.36
N THR A 113 -0.17 8.09 -10.00
CA THR A 113 0.34 9.08 -10.97
C THR A 113 1.44 8.47 -11.84
N MET A 114 2.43 7.82 -11.23
CA MET A 114 3.50 7.14 -11.96
C MET A 114 2.95 6.01 -12.85
N ARG A 115 1.97 5.25 -12.34
CA ARG A 115 1.28 4.21 -13.11
C ARG A 115 0.65 4.79 -14.38
N ARG A 116 -0.07 5.91 -14.29
CA ARG A 116 -0.71 6.61 -15.43
C ARG A 116 0.29 7.22 -16.39
N GLU A 117 1.46 7.60 -15.90
CA GLU A 117 2.57 8.09 -16.72
C GLU A 117 3.26 6.98 -17.53
N GLY A 118 2.89 5.70 -17.34
CA GLY A 118 3.46 4.57 -18.07
C GLY A 118 4.61 3.85 -17.36
N TYR A 119 4.85 4.14 -16.08
CA TYR A 119 5.88 3.46 -15.31
C TYR A 119 5.42 2.06 -14.86
N GLU A 120 6.38 1.13 -14.86
CA GLU A 120 6.24 -0.20 -14.31
C GLU A 120 7.27 -0.41 -13.21
N PHE A 121 6.82 -0.75 -12.00
CA PHE A 121 7.66 -0.91 -10.81
C PHE A 121 7.00 -1.84 -9.80
N SER A 122 7.76 -2.26 -8.79
CA SER A 122 7.22 -3.01 -7.65
C SER A 122 7.27 -2.16 -6.39
N ILE A 123 6.31 -2.36 -5.50
CA ILE A 123 6.26 -1.71 -4.19
C ILE A 123 6.18 -2.73 -3.07
N SER A 124 6.78 -2.40 -1.92
CA SER A 124 6.63 -3.14 -0.68
C SER A 124 5.36 -2.73 0.07
N ARG A 125 5.05 -3.44 1.15
CA ARG A 125 4.07 -2.95 2.12
C ARG A 125 4.52 -1.60 2.71
N PRO A 126 3.57 -0.76 3.15
CA PRO A 126 3.89 0.44 3.92
C PRO A 126 4.51 0.08 5.28
N GLU A 127 5.50 0.87 5.69
CA GLU A 127 6.14 0.79 6.99
C GLU A 127 6.06 2.16 7.68
N VAL A 128 5.83 2.16 9.00
CA VAL A 128 5.88 3.40 9.78
C VAL A 128 7.33 3.80 10.03
N LEU A 129 7.58 5.11 10.05
CA LEU A 129 8.89 5.63 10.38
C LEU A 129 9.07 5.63 11.90
N ILE A 130 10.01 4.83 12.37
CA ILE A 130 10.37 4.75 13.79
C ILE A 130 11.41 5.83 14.09
N LYS A 131 11.14 6.63 15.13
CA LYS A 131 12.09 7.61 15.69
C LYS A 131 12.68 7.06 17.00
N ASN A 132 13.96 7.23 17.20
CA ASN A 132 14.58 6.92 18.49
C ASN A 132 14.62 8.19 19.34
N ILE A 133 13.81 8.24 20.40
CA ILE A 133 13.73 9.35 21.34
C ILE A 133 14.22 8.85 22.69
N ASP A 134 15.29 9.44 23.20
CA ASP A 134 15.94 9.06 24.49
C ASP A 134 16.30 7.56 24.59
N GLY A 135 16.68 6.94 23.45
CA GLY A 135 17.04 5.53 23.37
C GLY A 135 15.86 4.57 23.28
N VAL A 136 14.63 5.07 23.23
CA VAL A 136 13.39 4.28 23.08
C VAL A 136 12.83 4.45 21.68
N PRO A 137 12.51 3.37 20.95
CA PRO A 137 11.85 3.46 19.64
C PRO A 137 10.44 3.99 19.79
N HIS A 138 10.11 5.05 19.06
CA HIS A 138 8.80 5.68 18.99
C HIS A 138 8.21 5.53 17.61
N GLU A 139 6.90 5.27 17.56
CA GLU A 139 6.10 5.17 16.33
C GLU A 139 5.07 6.30 16.25
N PRO A 140 4.64 6.72 15.04
CA PRO A 140 3.63 7.74 14.89
C PRO A 140 2.26 7.22 15.32
N GLU A 141 1.50 8.10 15.97
CA GLU A 141 0.12 7.92 16.42
C GLU A 141 -0.78 8.91 15.71
N GLU A 142 -1.99 8.47 15.33
CA GLU A 142 -3.00 9.31 14.71
C GLU A 142 -4.20 9.49 15.64
N PHE A 143 -4.77 10.69 15.61
CA PHE A 143 -6.09 10.98 16.15
C PHE A 143 -7.14 10.71 15.09
N VAL A 144 -8.12 9.86 15.43
CA VAL A 144 -9.13 9.37 14.51
C VAL A 144 -10.51 9.69 15.03
N ILE A 145 -11.32 10.31 14.18
CA ILE A 145 -12.74 10.58 14.45
C ILE A 145 -13.57 9.72 13.50
N LEU A 146 -14.46 8.92 14.08
CA LEU A 146 -15.39 8.06 13.36
C LEU A 146 -16.81 8.55 13.62
N ASP A 147 -17.53 8.95 12.55
CA ASP A 147 -18.97 9.20 12.61
C ASP A 147 -19.70 8.01 12.01
N ILE A 148 -20.54 7.35 12.78
CA ILE A 148 -21.20 6.09 12.45
C ILE A 148 -22.65 6.05 12.92
N ASP A 149 -23.45 5.17 12.32
CA ASP A 149 -24.75 4.83 12.87
C ASP A 149 -24.58 3.99 14.16
N GLU A 150 -25.39 4.23 15.18
CA GLU A 150 -25.31 3.56 16.47
C GLU A 150 -25.31 2.01 16.36
N SER A 151 -26.04 1.47 15.39
CA SER A 151 -26.10 0.03 15.12
C SER A 151 -24.76 -0.62 14.78
N HIS A 152 -23.77 0.16 14.32
CA HIS A 152 -22.43 -0.33 13.93
C HIS A 152 -21.38 -0.12 15.03
N MET A 153 -21.73 0.57 16.13
CA MET A 153 -20.80 0.98 17.18
C MET A 153 -20.01 -0.21 17.77
N GLY A 154 -20.70 -1.30 18.15
CA GLY A 154 -20.05 -2.46 18.75
C GLY A 154 -18.97 -3.09 17.85
N ALA A 155 -19.28 -3.30 16.58
CA ALA A 155 -18.35 -3.89 15.62
C ALA A 155 -17.14 -2.98 15.35
N VAL A 156 -17.36 -1.66 15.24
CA VAL A 156 -16.29 -0.68 15.05
C VAL A 156 -15.39 -0.58 16.29
N MET A 157 -15.96 -0.57 17.49
CA MET A 157 -15.18 -0.56 18.74
C MET A 157 -14.32 -1.81 18.89
N GLU A 158 -14.84 -2.99 18.55
CA GLU A 158 -14.10 -4.24 18.57
C GLU A 158 -12.90 -4.18 17.58
N ALA A 159 -13.17 -3.77 16.34
CA ALA A 159 -12.13 -3.65 15.32
C ALA A 159 -11.02 -2.64 15.70
N MET A 160 -11.38 -1.51 16.32
CA MET A 160 -10.42 -0.53 16.82
C MET A 160 -9.62 -1.08 18.02
N GLY A 161 -10.25 -1.80 18.93
CA GLY A 161 -9.59 -2.43 20.09
C GLY A 161 -8.54 -3.46 19.67
N GLN A 162 -8.84 -4.32 18.67
CA GLN A 162 -7.89 -5.30 18.11
C GLN A 162 -6.66 -4.63 17.50
N ARG A 163 -6.80 -3.36 17.07
CA ARG A 163 -5.74 -2.55 16.45
C ARG A 163 -5.00 -1.64 17.44
N LYS A 164 -5.21 -1.88 18.75
CA LYS A 164 -4.61 -1.10 19.86
C LYS A 164 -4.99 0.37 19.89
N ALA A 165 -6.19 0.71 19.40
CA ALA A 165 -6.74 2.04 19.56
C ALA A 165 -7.17 2.28 21.02
N THR A 166 -6.93 3.50 21.50
CA THR A 166 -7.40 3.97 22.80
C THR A 166 -8.50 5.00 22.58
N MET A 167 -9.70 4.73 23.10
CA MET A 167 -10.81 5.68 23.03
C MET A 167 -10.52 6.92 23.88
N GLN A 168 -10.70 8.08 23.31
CA GLN A 168 -10.56 9.38 23.98
C GLN A 168 -11.91 9.96 24.38
N ASN A 169 -12.89 9.85 23.48
CA ASN A 169 -14.21 10.42 23.70
C ASN A 169 -15.28 9.65 22.90
N MET A 170 -16.52 9.77 23.35
CA MET A 170 -17.69 9.23 22.67
C MET A 170 -18.88 10.16 22.88
N ASN A 171 -19.44 10.66 21.78
CA ASN A 171 -20.65 11.44 21.77
C ASN A 171 -21.76 10.68 21.05
N GLN A 172 -22.84 10.35 21.75
CA GLN A 172 -23.97 9.60 21.22
C GLN A 172 -25.15 10.54 20.97
N GLY A 173 -25.65 10.55 19.72
CA GLY A 173 -26.88 11.22 19.30
C GLY A 173 -28.06 10.24 19.28
N GLU A 174 -29.19 10.64 18.71
CA GLU A 174 -30.39 9.80 18.65
C GLU A 174 -30.25 8.54 17.80
N ASN A 175 -29.47 8.57 16.70
CA ASN A 175 -29.22 7.45 15.81
C ASN A 175 -27.75 7.38 15.33
N THR A 176 -26.89 8.29 15.76
CA THR A 176 -25.50 8.39 15.31
C THR A 176 -24.58 8.46 16.51
N ALA A 177 -23.37 7.95 16.34
CA ALA A 177 -22.31 8.03 17.33
C ALA A 177 -21.05 8.62 16.71
N ARG A 178 -20.43 9.57 17.41
CA ARG A 178 -19.10 10.07 17.14
C ARG A 178 -18.12 9.48 18.12
N LEU A 179 -17.15 8.74 17.60
CA LEU A 179 -16.11 8.08 18.39
C LEU A 179 -14.76 8.72 18.09
N GLU A 180 -14.02 9.06 19.12
CA GLU A 180 -12.68 9.65 19.01
C GLU A 180 -11.66 8.71 19.60
N PHE A 181 -10.64 8.38 18.82
CA PHE A 181 -9.57 7.46 19.20
C PHE A 181 -8.20 8.06 18.94
N VAL A 182 -7.21 7.61 19.71
CA VAL A 182 -5.80 7.65 19.32
C VAL A 182 -5.36 6.22 19.01
N ILE A 183 -4.60 6.06 17.92
CA ILE A 183 -4.20 4.74 17.41
C ILE A 183 -2.83 4.84 16.74
N PRO A 184 -1.93 3.85 16.94
CA PRO A 184 -0.70 3.77 16.17
C PRO A 184 -1.00 3.73 14.67
N THR A 185 -0.31 4.54 13.86
CA THR A 185 -0.57 4.67 12.41
C THR A 185 -0.61 3.32 11.70
N ARG A 186 0.25 2.36 12.08
CA ARG A 186 0.24 1.01 11.49
C ARG A 186 -1.02 0.20 11.81
N GLY A 187 -1.76 0.55 12.86
CA GLY A 187 -3.08 -0.03 13.15
C GLY A 187 -4.17 0.39 12.16
N LEU A 188 -3.95 1.47 11.41
CA LEU A 188 -4.88 1.98 10.39
C LEU A 188 -4.68 1.36 9.01
N PHE A 189 -3.60 0.59 8.78
CA PHE A 189 -3.40 -0.06 7.49
C PHE A 189 -4.55 -1.00 7.17
N GLY A 190 -5.18 -0.78 6.00
CA GLY A 190 -6.35 -1.53 5.54
C GLY A 190 -7.64 -1.28 6.34
N PHE A 191 -7.61 -0.52 7.44
CA PHE A 191 -8.78 -0.26 8.29
C PHE A 191 -9.91 0.46 7.56
N ARG A 192 -9.60 1.40 6.67
CA ARG A 192 -10.63 2.13 5.92
C ARG A 192 -11.58 1.21 5.16
N SER A 193 -11.06 0.19 4.50
CA SER A 193 -11.87 -0.78 3.74
C SER A 193 -12.73 -1.64 4.66
N GLU A 194 -12.17 -2.08 5.78
CA GLU A 194 -12.89 -2.82 6.81
C GLU A 194 -13.97 -1.95 7.45
N PHE A 195 -13.66 -0.72 7.82
CA PHE A 195 -14.59 0.25 8.39
C PHE A 195 -15.80 0.51 7.48
N LEU A 196 -15.57 0.74 6.18
CA LEU A 196 -16.65 0.90 5.22
C LEU A 196 -17.52 -0.36 5.10
N THR A 197 -16.93 -1.54 5.21
CA THR A 197 -17.68 -2.80 5.24
C THR A 197 -18.51 -2.94 6.53
N LEU A 198 -17.93 -2.67 7.68
CA LEU A 198 -18.61 -2.71 8.99
C LEU A 198 -19.77 -1.73 9.07
N THR A 199 -19.61 -0.56 8.47
CA THR A 199 -20.63 0.52 8.46
C THR A 199 -21.51 0.50 7.23
N LYS A 200 -21.45 -0.53 6.39
CA LYS A 200 -22.19 -0.65 5.11
C LYS A 200 -22.04 0.57 4.19
N GLY A 201 -20.89 1.26 4.30
CA GLY A 201 -20.57 2.43 3.50
C GLY A 201 -21.08 3.77 4.05
N THR A 202 -21.81 3.80 5.19
CA THR A 202 -22.38 5.03 5.76
C THR A 202 -21.41 5.79 6.66
N GLY A 203 -20.38 5.10 7.21
CA GLY A 203 -19.45 5.67 8.16
C GLY A 203 -18.48 6.68 7.54
N ILE A 204 -18.16 7.73 8.31
CA ILE A 204 -17.18 8.75 7.95
C ILE A 204 -15.96 8.60 8.86
N ILE A 205 -14.77 8.57 8.27
CA ILE A 205 -13.50 8.50 8.97
C ILE A 205 -12.65 9.73 8.66
N ASN A 206 -12.24 10.44 9.71
CA ASN A 206 -11.27 11.53 9.66
C ASN A 206 -10.07 11.14 10.50
N ARG A 207 -8.86 11.38 10.01
CA ARG A 207 -7.62 11.06 10.71
C ARG A 207 -6.58 12.15 10.52
N ASN A 208 -5.85 12.46 11.58
CA ASN A 208 -4.76 13.42 11.59
C ASN A 208 -3.60 12.88 12.41
N PHE A 209 -2.37 13.23 12.04
CA PHE A 209 -1.21 12.96 12.87
C PHE A 209 -1.41 13.59 14.25
N HIS A 210 -1.11 12.84 15.31
CA HIS A 210 -1.25 13.30 16.69
C HIS A 210 0.11 13.51 17.35
N ASN A 211 0.89 12.42 17.51
CA ASN A 211 2.15 12.44 18.23
C ASN A 211 3.03 11.24 17.85
N PHE A 212 4.23 11.16 18.45
CA PHE A 212 5.05 9.96 18.48
C PHE A 212 4.95 9.31 19.86
N ILE A 213 4.62 8.02 19.90
CA ILE A 213 4.47 7.22 21.13
C ILE A 213 5.50 6.10 21.16
N PRO A 214 5.90 5.60 22.35
CA PRO A 214 6.72 4.39 22.44
C PRO A 214 6.09 3.25 21.65
N HIS A 215 6.94 2.50 20.93
CA HIS A 215 6.46 1.39 20.09
C HIS A 215 5.65 0.37 20.91
N CYS A 216 4.38 0.19 20.56
CA CYS A 216 3.42 -0.58 21.35
C CYS A 216 3.44 -2.10 21.09
N GLY A 217 4.50 -2.64 20.48
CA GLY A 217 4.62 -4.07 20.17
C GLY A 217 3.82 -4.49 18.93
N GLU A 218 3.63 -5.77 18.70
CA GLU A 218 2.99 -6.28 17.48
C GLU A 218 1.50 -5.92 17.40
N ILE A 219 1.06 -5.53 16.21
CA ILE A 219 -0.35 -5.37 15.84
C ILE A 219 -0.65 -6.38 14.73
N ALA A 220 -1.66 -7.22 14.94
CA ALA A 220 -2.12 -8.14 13.91
C ALA A 220 -2.61 -7.34 12.70
N GLN A 221 -2.01 -7.59 11.54
CA GLN A 221 -2.39 -6.91 10.30
C GLN A 221 -3.37 -7.77 9.50
N ARG A 222 -2.87 -8.70 8.72
CA ARG A 222 -3.70 -9.64 7.97
C ARG A 222 -3.81 -10.95 8.71
N THR A 223 -5.03 -11.38 9.01
CA THR A 223 -5.32 -12.67 9.66
C THR A 223 -5.37 -13.81 8.65
N ASN A 224 -5.62 -13.53 7.38
CA ASN A 224 -5.80 -14.52 6.33
C ASN A 224 -4.51 -14.73 5.53
N GLY A 225 -4.17 -15.98 5.20
CA GLY A 225 -3.06 -16.31 4.33
C GLY A 225 -3.33 -15.94 2.85
N ALA A 226 -2.33 -16.12 2.00
CA ALA A 226 -2.43 -15.94 0.56
C ALA A 226 -2.62 -17.28 -0.17
N LEU A 227 -3.39 -17.27 -1.26
CA LEU A 227 -3.38 -18.32 -2.27
C LEU A 227 -2.31 -17.99 -3.31
N ILE A 228 -1.33 -18.88 -3.50
CA ILE A 228 -0.13 -18.62 -4.31
C ILE A 228 -0.10 -19.58 -5.50
N ALA A 229 0.12 -19.05 -6.69
CA ALA A 229 0.25 -19.86 -7.90
C ALA A 229 1.48 -20.78 -7.84
N MET A 230 1.25 -22.06 -8.12
CA MET A 230 2.27 -23.11 -8.09
C MET A 230 3.15 -23.09 -9.33
N GLU A 231 2.60 -22.78 -10.49
CA GLU A 231 3.25 -22.92 -11.79
C GLU A 231 2.85 -21.79 -12.75
N ASN A 232 3.60 -21.66 -13.84
CA ASN A 232 3.29 -20.73 -14.92
C ASN A 232 2.23 -21.36 -15.83
N GLY A 233 1.29 -20.54 -16.31
CA GLY A 233 0.26 -20.99 -17.25
C GLY A 233 -0.95 -20.09 -17.25
N LYS A 234 -2.09 -20.64 -17.69
CA LYS A 234 -3.38 -19.93 -17.65
C LYS A 234 -4.31 -20.57 -16.64
N SER A 235 -5.03 -19.74 -15.89
CA SER A 235 -6.05 -20.18 -14.96
C SER A 235 -7.20 -20.88 -15.71
N THR A 236 -7.69 -21.99 -15.18
CA THR A 236 -8.81 -22.73 -15.75
C THR A 236 -10.06 -22.56 -14.89
N GLY A 237 -11.24 -22.54 -15.53
CA GLY A 237 -12.51 -22.48 -14.81
C GLY A 237 -12.68 -23.65 -13.84
N PHE A 238 -12.20 -24.86 -14.22
CA PHE A 238 -12.25 -26.04 -13.37
C PHE A 238 -11.46 -25.87 -12.07
N SER A 239 -10.22 -25.34 -12.16
CA SER A 239 -9.39 -25.13 -10.97
C SER A 239 -9.95 -24.03 -10.09
N LEU A 240 -10.42 -22.92 -10.66
CA LEU A 240 -11.05 -21.82 -9.92
C LEU A 240 -12.29 -22.29 -9.16
N PHE A 241 -13.14 -23.09 -9.79
CA PHE A 241 -14.33 -23.66 -9.14
C PHE A 241 -13.99 -24.47 -7.89
N ASN A 242 -12.94 -25.30 -7.95
CA ASN A 242 -12.51 -26.10 -6.81
C ASN A 242 -11.82 -25.29 -5.71
N LEU A 243 -11.25 -24.13 -6.06
CA LEU A 243 -10.49 -23.27 -5.13
C LEU A 243 -11.33 -22.18 -4.48
N GLN A 244 -12.46 -21.77 -5.07
CA GLN A 244 -13.32 -20.71 -4.50
C GLN A 244 -13.88 -21.05 -3.11
N GLU A 245 -13.97 -22.34 -2.75
CA GLU A 245 -14.34 -22.76 -1.40
C GLU A 245 -13.26 -22.46 -0.36
N ARG A 246 -11.99 -22.37 -0.80
CA ARG A 246 -10.82 -22.13 0.08
C ARG A 246 -10.55 -20.67 0.34
N GLY A 247 -11.06 -19.77 -0.50
CA GLY A 247 -10.83 -18.35 -0.35
C GLY A 247 -11.43 -17.53 -1.48
N SER A 248 -11.15 -16.22 -1.44
CA SER A 248 -11.55 -15.27 -2.48
C SER A 248 -10.45 -15.16 -3.53
N MET A 249 -10.82 -15.31 -4.81
CA MET A 249 -9.88 -15.25 -5.92
C MET A 249 -9.71 -13.81 -6.41
N PHE A 250 -8.49 -13.45 -6.83
CA PHE A 250 -8.16 -12.15 -7.45
C PHE A 250 -8.03 -12.24 -8.96
N VAL A 251 -8.06 -13.43 -9.50
CA VAL A 251 -7.90 -13.74 -10.93
C VAL A 251 -9.12 -14.46 -11.48
N GLY A 252 -9.46 -14.17 -12.73
CA GLY A 252 -10.51 -14.83 -13.48
C GLY A 252 -10.01 -16.04 -14.28
N ALA A 253 -10.91 -16.70 -15.01
CA ALA A 253 -10.54 -17.82 -15.90
C ALA A 253 -9.84 -17.29 -17.16
N GLY A 254 -8.79 -17.98 -17.61
CA GLY A 254 -8.02 -17.64 -18.81
C GLY A 254 -6.91 -16.61 -18.58
N GLU A 255 -6.73 -16.11 -17.37
CA GLU A 255 -5.66 -15.17 -17.04
C GLU A 255 -4.30 -15.86 -16.96
N GLU A 256 -3.26 -15.18 -17.44
CA GLU A 256 -1.89 -15.67 -17.35
C GLU A 256 -1.35 -15.53 -15.92
N LEU A 257 -0.69 -16.57 -15.46
CA LEU A 257 -0.14 -16.69 -14.11
C LEU A 257 1.34 -17.09 -14.18
N TYR A 258 2.06 -16.73 -13.13
CA TYR A 258 3.42 -17.24 -12.92
C TYR A 258 3.61 -17.73 -11.48
N THR A 259 4.58 -18.60 -11.28
CA THR A 259 4.95 -19.19 -9.99
C THR A 259 5.23 -18.09 -8.95
N GLY A 260 4.59 -18.16 -7.79
CA GLY A 260 4.76 -17.18 -6.72
C GLY A 260 3.85 -15.95 -6.82
N MET A 261 3.03 -15.82 -7.88
CA MET A 261 1.97 -14.83 -7.97
C MET A 261 0.88 -15.11 -6.94
N ILE A 262 0.40 -14.10 -6.23
CA ILE A 262 -0.72 -14.21 -5.29
C ILE A 262 -2.01 -14.08 -6.10
N VAL A 263 -2.81 -15.11 -6.06
CA VAL A 263 -4.02 -15.26 -6.88
C VAL A 263 -5.31 -15.21 -6.09
N GLY A 264 -5.21 -15.06 -4.76
CA GLY A 264 -6.36 -14.95 -3.88
C GLY A 264 -5.97 -14.84 -2.41
N SER A 265 -6.99 -14.61 -1.57
CA SER A 265 -6.89 -14.63 -0.11
C SER A 265 -7.43 -15.96 0.40
N ASN A 266 -6.67 -16.66 1.26
CA ASN A 266 -7.09 -17.90 1.90
C ASN A 266 -8.08 -17.59 3.03
N LYS A 267 -9.04 -18.46 3.31
CA LYS A 267 -9.90 -18.38 4.51
C LYS A 267 -9.16 -18.68 5.81
N LYS A 268 -8.01 -19.38 5.72
CA LYS A 268 -7.15 -19.73 6.85
C LYS A 268 -6.01 -18.73 6.98
N ASP A 269 -5.35 -18.72 8.09
CA ASP A 269 -4.22 -17.84 8.43
C ASP A 269 -2.92 -18.16 7.70
N ASN A 270 -2.79 -19.38 7.15
CA ASN A 270 -1.61 -19.84 6.47
C ASN A 270 -1.66 -19.64 4.94
N ASP A 271 -0.51 -19.38 4.34
CA ASP A 271 -0.34 -19.36 2.89
C ASP A 271 -0.53 -20.75 2.30
N LEU A 272 -1.20 -20.82 1.16
CA LEU A 272 -1.46 -22.06 0.46
C LEU A 272 -1.01 -21.96 -1.01
N VAL A 273 -0.11 -22.84 -1.42
CA VAL A 273 0.29 -22.97 -2.84
C VAL A 273 -0.74 -23.81 -3.56
N VAL A 274 -1.28 -23.29 -4.66
CA VAL A 274 -2.39 -23.86 -5.40
C VAL A 274 -2.08 -23.95 -6.90
N ASN A 275 -2.58 -24.98 -7.54
CA ASN A 275 -2.49 -25.15 -8.99
C ASN A 275 -3.77 -24.69 -9.68
N LEU A 276 -3.69 -23.54 -10.37
CA LEU A 276 -4.79 -22.97 -11.13
C LEU A 276 -4.80 -23.37 -12.60
N CYS A 277 -3.73 -23.99 -13.10
CA CYS A 277 -3.58 -24.39 -14.49
C CYS A 277 -4.15 -25.80 -14.77
N LYS A 278 -4.61 -26.48 -13.73
CA LYS A 278 -5.09 -27.86 -13.85
C LYS A 278 -6.41 -27.92 -14.63
N GLU A 279 -6.41 -28.66 -15.72
CA GLU A 279 -7.60 -28.94 -16.51
C GLU A 279 -8.38 -30.17 -15.99
N LYS A 280 -9.66 -30.23 -16.33
CA LYS A 280 -10.49 -31.40 -16.06
C LYS A 280 -9.95 -32.57 -16.92
N LYS A 281 -9.49 -33.65 -16.28
CA LYS A 281 -9.13 -34.85 -17.03
C LYS A 281 -10.38 -35.39 -17.70
N LEU A 282 -10.32 -35.55 -19.03
CA LEU A 282 -11.36 -36.21 -19.80
C LEU A 282 -11.32 -37.72 -19.47
N SER A 283 -12.31 -38.24 -18.77
CA SER A 283 -12.49 -39.66 -18.63
C SER A 283 -13.37 -40.19 -19.76
N ASN A 284 -13.03 -41.33 -20.35
CA ASN A 284 -13.80 -41.92 -21.44
C ASN A 284 -15.21 -42.45 -21.05
N MET A 285 -15.56 -42.39 -19.77
CA MET A 285 -16.90 -42.69 -19.25
C MET A 285 -17.65 -41.36 -18.96
N ARG A 286 -18.27 -40.79 -19.97
CA ARG A 286 -19.28 -39.73 -19.78
C ARG A 286 -20.66 -40.40 -19.70
N ALA A 287 -21.31 -40.30 -18.55
CA ALA A 287 -22.75 -40.32 -18.49
C ALA A 287 -23.25 -39.11 -19.29
N SER A 288 -23.86 -39.31 -20.44
CA SER A 288 -24.48 -38.28 -21.26
C SER A 288 -25.57 -37.61 -20.42
N GLY A 289 -25.31 -36.42 -19.90
CA GLY A 289 -26.30 -35.65 -19.14
C GLY A 289 -25.80 -34.90 -17.91
N SER A 290 -24.53 -35.00 -17.48
CA SER A 290 -24.02 -34.32 -16.29
C SER A 290 -22.94 -33.27 -16.61
N ASP A 291 -23.15 -32.46 -17.63
CA ASP A 291 -22.40 -31.20 -17.73
C ASP A 291 -23.03 -30.19 -16.74
N VAL A 292 -22.57 -30.27 -15.49
CA VAL A 292 -22.90 -29.25 -14.48
C VAL A 292 -22.23 -27.96 -14.90
N ASN A 293 -23.04 -26.93 -15.15
CA ASN A 293 -22.53 -25.60 -15.42
C ASN A 293 -21.63 -25.15 -14.26
N ILE A 294 -20.40 -24.80 -14.56
CA ILE A 294 -19.45 -24.27 -13.58
C ILE A 294 -19.83 -22.81 -13.33
N ILE A 295 -20.35 -22.52 -12.14
CA ILE A 295 -20.64 -21.16 -11.70
C ILE A 295 -19.42 -20.68 -10.91
N LEU A 296 -18.74 -19.66 -11.43
CA LEU A 296 -17.60 -19.03 -10.77
C LEU A 296 -18.05 -17.77 -10.02
N THR A 297 -17.56 -17.61 -8.81
CA THR A 297 -17.63 -16.33 -8.11
C THR A 297 -16.73 -15.33 -8.85
N PRO A 298 -17.20 -14.11 -9.14
CA PRO A 298 -16.36 -13.08 -9.76
C PRO A 298 -15.10 -12.82 -8.95
N PRO A 299 -13.96 -12.54 -9.62
CA PRO A 299 -12.72 -12.21 -8.92
C PRO A 299 -12.86 -10.89 -8.16
N VAL A 300 -12.21 -10.81 -7.01
CA VAL A 300 -12.14 -9.58 -6.21
C VAL A 300 -11.09 -8.66 -6.82
N ILE A 301 -11.50 -7.51 -7.32
CA ILE A 301 -10.61 -6.48 -7.83
C ILE A 301 -10.35 -5.51 -6.69
N MET A 302 -9.11 -5.52 -6.17
CA MET A 302 -8.71 -4.64 -5.08
C MET A 302 -8.27 -3.28 -5.59
N SER A 303 -8.66 -2.21 -4.88
CA SER A 303 -8.07 -0.88 -5.06
C SER A 303 -6.62 -0.86 -4.56
N LEU A 304 -5.84 0.14 -4.98
CA LEU A 304 -4.45 0.26 -4.52
C LEU A 304 -4.34 0.38 -2.99
N GLU A 305 -5.26 1.10 -2.35
CA GLU A 305 -5.33 1.19 -0.88
C GLU A 305 -5.58 -0.19 -0.22
N GLN A 306 -6.49 -0.98 -0.79
CA GLN A 306 -6.75 -2.34 -0.31
C GLN A 306 -5.52 -3.25 -0.48
N ILE A 307 -4.80 -3.09 -1.59
CA ILE A 307 -3.56 -3.81 -1.86
C ILE A 307 -2.49 -3.46 -0.85
N LEU A 308 -2.27 -2.17 -0.55
CA LEU A 308 -1.30 -1.75 0.47
C LEU A 308 -1.62 -2.31 1.85
N GLY A 309 -2.91 -2.35 2.22
CA GLY A 309 -3.37 -2.98 3.47
C GLY A 309 -3.29 -4.51 3.46
N PHE A 310 -3.29 -5.15 2.28
CA PHE A 310 -3.21 -6.61 2.14
C PHE A 310 -1.77 -7.14 2.22
N LEU A 311 -0.78 -6.37 1.75
CA LEU A 311 0.61 -6.81 1.65
C LEU A 311 1.24 -7.18 3.00
N ASN A 312 1.90 -8.33 3.05
CA ASN A 312 2.79 -8.76 4.13
C ASN A 312 4.27 -8.42 3.82
N GLU A 313 5.14 -8.62 4.81
CA GLU A 313 6.58 -8.33 4.71
C GLU A 313 7.29 -9.07 3.58
N ASP A 314 6.86 -10.28 3.27
CA ASP A 314 7.42 -11.15 2.24
C ASP A 314 6.74 -11.01 0.88
N GLU A 315 5.89 -9.99 0.72
CA GLU A 315 5.08 -9.75 -0.47
C GLU A 315 5.45 -8.42 -1.14
N LEU A 316 5.14 -8.33 -2.43
CA LEU A 316 5.27 -7.13 -3.25
C LEU A 316 4.03 -6.98 -4.12
N ALA A 317 3.68 -5.72 -4.45
CA ALA A 317 2.75 -5.44 -5.53
C ALA A 317 3.52 -4.96 -6.77
N GLU A 318 3.20 -5.54 -7.91
CA GLU A 318 3.64 -5.08 -9.22
C GLU A 318 2.64 -4.05 -9.71
N ILE A 319 3.12 -2.86 -9.97
CA ILE A 319 2.35 -1.75 -10.49
C ILE A 319 2.71 -1.56 -11.96
N THR A 320 1.71 -1.72 -12.81
CA THR A 320 1.87 -1.50 -14.26
C THR A 320 0.75 -0.60 -14.77
N PRO A 321 0.89 0.02 -15.94
CA PRO A 321 -0.16 0.86 -16.52
C PRO A 321 -1.53 0.16 -16.64
N LYS A 322 -1.53 -1.14 -16.92
CA LYS A 322 -2.76 -1.90 -17.18
C LYS A 322 -3.24 -2.73 -16.00
N SER A 323 -2.33 -3.21 -15.15
CA SER A 323 -2.63 -4.21 -14.12
C SER A 323 -1.91 -3.89 -12.81
N ILE A 324 -2.48 -4.36 -11.71
CA ILE A 324 -1.79 -4.46 -10.42
C ILE A 324 -1.84 -5.92 -10.01
N ARG A 325 -0.67 -6.52 -9.77
CA ARG A 325 -0.54 -7.93 -9.40
C ARG A 325 0.21 -8.06 -8.09
N LEU A 326 -0.17 -9.03 -7.28
CA LEU A 326 0.50 -9.33 -6.03
C LEU A 326 1.40 -10.55 -6.21
N ARG A 327 2.57 -10.54 -5.56
CA ARG A 327 3.49 -11.67 -5.60
C ARG A 327 4.29 -11.82 -4.31
N LYS A 328 4.84 -13.00 -4.11
CA LYS A 328 5.88 -13.18 -3.09
C LYS A 328 7.21 -12.58 -3.55
N LYS A 329 8.01 -12.06 -2.62
CA LYS A 329 9.38 -11.59 -2.89
C LYS A 329 10.23 -12.72 -3.48
N ILE A 330 10.16 -13.91 -2.88
CA ILE A 330 10.80 -15.12 -3.35
C ILE A 330 9.74 -15.96 -4.09
N LEU A 331 9.86 -16.09 -5.41
CA LEU A 331 8.84 -16.73 -6.23
C LEU A 331 8.77 -18.26 -6.03
N ASN A 332 9.92 -18.92 -5.89
CA ASN A 332 9.99 -20.37 -5.74
C ASN A 332 9.60 -20.82 -4.32
N GLU A 333 8.71 -21.80 -4.20
CA GLU A 333 8.24 -22.33 -2.91
C GLU A 333 9.36 -22.95 -2.07
N ASN A 334 10.26 -23.71 -2.70
CA ASN A 334 11.36 -24.37 -1.97
C ASN A 334 12.34 -23.34 -1.39
N ASP A 335 12.60 -22.26 -2.13
CA ASP A 335 13.47 -21.18 -1.68
C ASP A 335 12.81 -20.37 -0.56
N ARG A 336 11.50 -20.14 -0.61
CA ARG A 336 10.75 -19.55 0.52
C ARG A 336 10.88 -20.40 1.78
N LYS A 337 10.69 -21.72 1.67
CA LYS A 337 10.83 -22.65 2.80
C LYS A 337 12.25 -22.67 3.39
N ARG A 338 13.28 -22.58 2.54
CA ARG A 338 14.68 -22.48 2.99
C ARG A 338 14.91 -21.16 3.73
N TYR A 339 14.50 -20.05 3.14
CA TYR A 339 14.65 -18.72 3.74
C TYR A 339 13.96 -18.62 5.11
N GLY A 340 12.73 -19.13 5.23
CA GLY A 340 11.99 -19.16 6.50
C GLY A 340 12.72 -19.97 7.59
N LYS A 341 13.33 -21.10 7.24
CA LYS A 341 14.13 -21.89 8.20
C LYS A 341 15.38 -21.13 8.67
N THR A 342 16.05 -20.44 7.76
CA THR A 342 17.26 -19.64 8.11
C THR A 342 16.90 -18.45 9.00
N ARG A 343 15.81 -17.76 8.75
CA ARG A 343 15.34 -16.62 9.57
C ARG A 343 14.98 -17.05 11.00
N ASN A 344 14.33 -18.22 11.16
CA ASN A 344 13.98 -18.75 12.49
C ASN A 344 15.20 -19.30 13.28
N SER A 345 16.32 -19.51 12.61
CA SER A 345 17.57 -20.00 13.26
C SER A 345 18.51 -18.88 13.68
N ILE A 346 18.24 -17.63 13.31
CA ILE A 346 19.02 -16.46 13.76
C ILE A 346 18.31 -15.92 15.01
N PRO A 347 18.93 -15.97 16.21
CA PRO A 347 18.36 -15.33 17.39
C PRO A 347 18.25 -13.83 17.12
N VAL A 348 17.10 -13.25 17.39
CA VAL A 348 16.86 -11.81 17.31
C VAL A 348 17.82 -11.16 18.31
N SER A 349 18.93 -10.65 17.83
CA SER A 349 19.76 -9.74 18.62
C SER A 349 19.00 -8.43 18.69
N VAL A 350 18.41 -8.16 19.85
CA VAL A 350 17.88 -6.85 20.19
C VAL A 350 19.09 -5.90 20.26
N SER A 351 19.20 -5.05 19.25
CA SER A 351 20.14 -3.92 19.24
C SER A 351 19.35 -2.61 19.22
#